data_89c013efa04d6a91e3d9896d5860575c
#
_entry.id   89c013efa04d6a91e3d9896d5860575c
#
_cell.length_a   1.000
_cell.length_b   1.000
_cell.length_c   1.000
_cell.angle_alpha   90.00
_cell.angle_beta   90.00
_cell.angle_gamma   90.00
#
_symmetry.space_group_name_H-M   'P 1'
#
loop_
_entity.id
_entity.type
_entity.pdbx_description
1 polymer ?
#
loop_
_entity_poly.entity_id
_entity_poly.type
_entity_poly.pdbx_seq_one_letter_code
_entity_poly.pdbx_strand_id
1 'polypeptide(L)'
;AQQKFDIVIELLNPQGQVVDSQTLVTSLLPENSIILNFDSMILREEGVHTLQIYTDLARDSFRINDTLRISLISRKVDDMLISSISVPQNSTKYGLGNNVTPFVDFRNDGINSYDSVLLVSTITGVGKLELYRDTVYKNPSFFSTGQAVFKPYLLDSLGDFSFFVEVFLEEDQKHQNDTMRSNFSVAVPNDLQIVEL
;
A
#
# COMPACT_ATOMS: atom_id res chain seq x y z
N ALA A 1 3.91 42.96 34.27
CA ALA A 1 4.92 42.65 33.26
C ALA A 1 4.37 41.56 32.38
N GLN A 2 4.54 41.71 31.06
CA GLN A 2 4.14 40.70 30.08
C GLN A 2 5.03 39.47 30.26
N GLN A 3 4.42 38.29 30.48
CA GLN A 3 5.17 37.06 30.68
C GLN A 3 5.53 36.48 29.32
N LYS A 4 6.79 36.07 29.15
CA LYS A 4 7.26 35.31 27.99
C LYS A 4 6.97 33.83 28.19
N PHE A 5 6.68 33.13 27.11
CA PHE A 5 6.47 31.70 27.09
C PHE A 5 6.97 31.14 25.78
N ASP A 6 7.25 29.87 25.79
CA ASP A 6 7.69 29.12 24.61
C ASP A 6 6.50 28.50 23.91
N ILE A 7 6.55 28.50 22.58
CA ILE A 7 5.67 27.71 21.73
C ILE A 7 6.56 26.72 20.99
N VAL A 8 6.32 25.45 21.22
CA VAL A 8 7.08 24.36 20.62
C VAL A 8 6.22 23.66 19.60
N ILE A 9 6.79 23.40 18.42
CA ILE A 9 6.22 22.51 17.42
C ILE A 9 7.15 21.32 17.23
N GLU A 10 6.58 20.12 17.25
CA GLU A 10 7.30 18.86 17.10
C GLU A 10 6.64 18.03 16.01
N LEU A 11 7.47 17.47 15.13
CA LEU A 11 7.05 16.45 14.18
C LEU A 11 7.45 15.08 14.72
N LEU A 12 6.47 14.20 14.90
CA LEU A 12 6.68 12.83 15.33
C LEU A 12 6.52 11.89 14.12
N ASN A 13 7.43 10.93 13.99
CA ASN A 13 7.36 9.89 12.98
C ASN A 13 6.24 8.87 13.29
N PRO A 14 5.95 7.89 12.41
CA PRO A 14 4.93 6.88 12.65
C PRO A 14 5.16 6.01 13.90
N GLN A 15 6.38 5.97 14.41
CA GLN A 15 6.75 5.27 15.65
C GLN A 15 6.59 6.14 16.90
N GLY A 16 6.15 7.40 16.74
CA GLY A 16 5.96 8.35 17.84
C GLY A 16 7.23 9.01 18.36
N GLN A 17 8.33 8.94 17.61
CA GLN A 17 9.58 9.60 17.95
C GLN A 17 9.63 11.01 17.36
N VAL A 18 10.12 11.99 18.11
CA VAL A 18 10.34 13.36 17.60
C VAL A 18 11.50 13.32 16.60
N VAL A 19 11.21 13.74 15.37
CA VAL A 19 12.18 13.78 14.24
C VAL A 19 12.56 15.19 13.83
N ASP A 20 11.75 16.18 14.23
CA ASP A 20 12.02 17.59 14.02
C ASP A 20 11.34 18.40 15.12
N SER A 21 11.95 19.52 15.55
CA SER A 21 11.41 20.38 16.59
C SER A 21 11.87 21.82 16.41
N GLN A 22 10.95 22.74 16.59
CA GLN A 22 11.22 24.18 16.55
C GLN A 22 10.58 24.86 17.76
N THR A 23 11.23 25.88 18.31
CA THR A 23 10.75 26.64 19.45
C THR A 23 10.76 28.13 19.13
N LEU A 24 9.65 28.79 19.38
CA LEU A 24 9.51 30.24 19.30
C LEU A 24 9.19 30.82 20.69
N VAL A 25 9.95 31.81 21.09
CA VAL A 25 9.69 32.57 22.34
C VAL A 25 8.83 33.77 22.03
N THR A 26 7.68 33.87 22.66
CA THR A 26 6.75 34.99 22.46
C THR A 26 6.16 35.50 23.76
N SER A 27 5.33 36.52 23.65
CA SER A 27 4.53 37.06 24.76
C SER A 27 3.22 37.59 24.21
N LEU A 28 2.12 37.35 24.92
CA LEU A 28 0.79 37.73 24.50
C LEU A 28 0.08 38.47 25.65
N LEU A 29 -0.64 39.54 25.34
CA LEU A 29 -1.53 40.17 26.29
C LEU A 29 -2.83 39.37 26.42
N PRO A 30 -3.50 39.43 27.58
CA PRO A 30 -4.81 38.82 27.73
C PRO A 30 -5.78 39.21 26.60
N GLU A 31 -6.60 38.27 26.15
CA GLU A 31 -7.60 38.45 25.09
C GLU A 31 -7.05 38.73 23.68
N ASN A 32 -5.73 38.74 23.50
CA ASN A 32 -5.11 38.94 22.19
C ASN A 32 -4.80 37.57 21.51
N SER A 33 -4.68 37.60 20.18
CA SER A 33 -4.19 36.51 19.37
C SER A 33 -2.97 36.92 18.54
N ILE A 34 -2.15 35.97 18.18
CA ILE A 34 -0.96 36.17 17.33
C ILE A 34 -0.89 35.05 16.31
N ILE A 35 -0.46 35.36 15.09
CA ILE A 35 -0.11 34.38 14.07
C ILE A 35 1.40 34.13 14.13
N LEU A 36 1.79 32.88 14.22
CA LEU A 36 3.18 32.46 14.23
C LEU A 36 3.48 31.63 12.98
N ASN A 37 4.66 31.87 12.41
CA ASN A 37 5.17 31.07 11.30
C ASN A 37 6.35 30.25 11.79
N PHE A 38 6.31 28.95 11.51
CA PHE A 38 7.42 28.05 11.71
C PHE A 38 8.07 27.74 10.36
N ASP A 39 9.31 27.29 10.39
CA ASP A 39 9.98 26.80 9.19
C ASP A 39 9.36 25.49 8.70
N SER A 40 9.58 25.16 7.43
CA SER A 40 9.07 23.92 6.85
C SER A 40 9.69 22.69 7.51
N MET A 41 8.87 21.68 7.80
CA MET A 41 9.28 20.37 8.28
C MET A 41 9.11 19.32 7.18
N ILE A 42 10.00 18.32 7.11
CA ILE A 42 10.02 17.32 6.06
C ILE A 42 9.57 15.98 6.60
N LEU A 43 8.52 15.39 6.00
CA LEU A 43 8.09 14.01 6.25
C LEU A 43 9.03 13.06 5.46
N ARG A 44 9.89 12.32 6.17
CA ARG A 44 10.92 11.46 5.56
C ARG A 44 10.50 10.00 5.44
N GLU A 45 9.50 9.57 6.18
CA GLU A 45 9.02 8.21 6.24
C GLU A 45 7.57 8.12 5.76
N GLU A 46 7.19 6.99 5.20
CA GLU A 46 5.81 6.70 4.88
C GLU A 46 5.03 6.35 6.15
N GLY A 47 3.77 6.82 6.22
CA GLY A 47 2.89 6.50 7.34
C GLY A 47 2.22 7.70 7.97
N VAL A 48 1.67 7.50 9.17
CA VAL A 48 0.97 8.54 9.94
C VAL A 48 1.93 9.24 10.86
N HIS A 49 2.20 10.50 10.55
CA HIS A 49 2.99 11.42 11.40
C HIS A 49 2.07 12.23 12.29
N THR A 50 2.58 12.67 13.42
CA THR A 50 1.86 13.59 14.31
C THR A 50 2.61 14.91 14.38
N LEU A 51 1.94 16.00 14.02
CA LEU A 51 2.40 17.34 14.32
C LEU A 51 1.81 17.74 15.67
N GLN A 52 2.66 17.98 16.66
CA GLN A 52 2.27 18.41 17.99
C GLN A 52 2.74 19.84 18.21
N ILE A 53 1.83 20.70 18.67
CA ILE A 53 2.12 22.11 18.97
C ILE A 53 1.68 22.32 20.41
N TYR A 54 2.57 22.85 21.23
CA TYR A 54 2.21 23.17 22.62
C TYR A 54 2.86 24.46 23.11
N THR A 55 2.24 25.03 24.13
CA THR A 55 2.75 26.19 24.86
C THR A 55 3.41 25.71 26.15
N ASP A 56 4.58 26.27 26.49
CA ASP A 56 5.23 26.05 27.80
C ASP A 56 5.31 27.36 28.59
N LEU A 57 4.32 27.53 29.45
CA LEU A 57 4.24 28.65 30.36
C LEU A 57 4.45 28.13 31.80
N ALA A 58 5.56 28.51 32.43
CA ALA A 58 6.04 27.98 33.70
C ALA A 58 5.04 27.99 34.88
N ARG A 59 3.99 28.83 34.82
CA ARG A 59 2.98 28.96 35.88
C ARG A 59 1.57 28.69 35.40
N ASP A 60 1.41 28.01 34.27
CA ASP A 60 0.09 27.63 33.82
C ASP A 60 -0.49 26.53 34.72
N SER A 61 -1.64 26.81 35.29
CA SER A 61 -2.36 25.89 36.19
C SER A 61 -3.36 25.00 35.43
N PHE A 62 -3.58 25.25 34.13
CA PHE A 62 -4.57 24.53 33.33
C PHE A 62 -3.97 23.98 32.03
N ARG A 63 -3.07 23.02 32.14
CA ARG A 63 -2.26 22.49 31.04
C ARG A 63 -3.00 21.59 30.03
N ILE A 64 -4.25 21.27 30.26
CA ILE A 64 -5.01 20.36 29.39
C ILE A 64 -5.33 20.94 28.01
N ASN A 65 -5.30 22.28 27.88
CA ASN A 65 -5.54 23.01 26.65
C ASN A 65 -4.28 23.54 25.95
N ASP A 66 -3.10 23.22 26.49
CA ASP A 66 -1.84 23.75 25.99
C ASP A 66 -1.35 23.05 24.71
N THR A 67 -1.90 21.88 24.37
CA THR A 67 -1.40 21.04 23.29
C THR A 67 -2.45 20.82 22.21
N LEU A 68 -2.06 21.07 20.96
CA LEU A 68 -2.78 20.69 19.75
C LEU A 68 -2.02 19.56 19.03
N ARG A 69 -2.73 18.55 18.54
CA ARG A 69 -2.17 17.47 17.72
C ARG A 69 -2.92 17.35 16.41
N ILE A 70 -2.15 17.20 15.32
CA ILE A 70 -2.66 17.04 13.97
C ILE A 70 -2.00 15.82 13.37
N SER A 71 -2.79 14.92 12.80
CA SER A 71 -2.29 13.76 12.07
C SER A 71 -2.01 14.15 10.61
N LEU A 72 -0.82 13.83 10.13
CA LEU A 72 -0.38 14.02 8.75
C LEU A 72 -0.07 12.64 8.15
N ILE A 73 -0.57 12.36 6.96
CA ILE A 73 -0.30 11.10 6.27
C ILE A 73 0.72 11.36 5.17
N SER A 74 1.88 10.70 5.25
CA SER A 74 2.87 10.66 4.19
C SER A 74 2.73 9.37 3.40
N ARG A 75 2.66 9.47 2.07
CA ARG A 75 2.58 8.33 1.15
C ARG A 75 3.58 8.49 0.02
N LYS A 76 3.92 7.39 -0.63
CA LYS A 76 4.68 7.41 -1.88
C LYS A 76 3.93 8.23 -2.93
N VAL A 77 4.70 8.88 -3.80
CA VAL A 77 4.13 9.63 -4.93
C VAL A 77 3.58 8.66 -5.97
N ASP A 78 4.34 7.63 -6.28
CA ASP A 78 4.03 6.58 -7.24
C ASP A 78 4.21 5.22 -6.56
N ASP A 79 3.13 4.45 -6.40
CA ASP A 79 3.14 3.13 -5.77
C ASP A 79 1.94 2.33 -6.29
N MET A 80 2.20 1.43 -7.25
CA MET A 80 1.25 0.45 -7.74
C MET A 80 1.55 -0.90 -7.12
N LEU A 81 0.52 -1.66 -6.77
CA LEU A 81 0.73 -2.97 -6.16
C LEU A 81 -0.33 -3.99 -6.59
N ILE A 82 0.03 -5.26 -6.54
CA ILE A 82 -0.92 -6.38 -6.59
C ILE A 82 -1.39 -6.63 -5.16
N SER A 83 -2.69 -6.45 -4.90
CA SER A 83 -3.26 -6.59 -3.56
C SER A 83 -3.74 -8.01 -3.26
N SER A 84 -4.23 -8.73 -4.27
CA SER A 84 -4.63 -10.13 -4.13
C SER A 84 -4.70 -10.87 -5.46
N ILE A 85 -4.59 -12.21 -5.41
CA ILE A 85 -4.92 -13.12 -6.50
C ILE A 85 -6.22 -13.84 -6.12
N SER A 86 -7.30 -13.52 -6.83
CA SER A 86 -8.61 -14.13 -6.63
C SER A 86 -8.73 -15.44 -7.38
N VAL A 87 -8.14 -15.54 -8.59
CA VAL A 87 -8.08 -16.78 -9.42
C VAL A 87 -6.75 -16.80 -10.16
N PRO A 88 -5.99 -17.92 -10.14
CA PRO A 88 -6.18 -19.12 -9.32
C PRO A 88 -5.77 -18.86 -7.85
N GLN A 89 -6.59 -19.32 -6.91
CA GLN A 89 -6.23 -19.25 -5.49
C GLN A 89 -5.12 -20.25 -5.16
N ASN A 90 -4.32 -19.89 -4.17
CA ASN A 90 -3.24 -20.73 -3.71
C ASN A 90 -3.75 -22.10 -3.21
N SER A 91 -3.05 -23.18 -3.57
CA SER A 91 -3.37 -24.55 -3.21
C SER A 91 -4.70 -25.10 -3.78
N THR A 92 -5.33 -24.39 -4.73
CA THR A 92 -6.55 -24.90 -5.39
C THR A 92 -6.21 -26.07 -6.32
N LYS A 93 -7.12 -27.06 -6.39
CA LYS A 93 -7.07 -28.17 -7.34
C LYS A 93 -8.10 -27.98 -8.43
N TYR A 94 -7.66 -28.03 -9.67
CA TYR A 94 -8.51 -27.94 -10.86
C TYR A 94 -8.59 -29.30 -11.56
N GLY A 95 -9.68 -29.54 -12.28
CA GLY A 95 -9.79 -30.68 -13.17
C GLY A 95 -9.09 -30.45 -14.50
N LEU A 96 -8.47 -31.51 -15.07
CA LEU A 96 -7.97 -31.49 -16.43
C LEU A 96 -9.10 -31.12 -17.41
N GLY A 97 -8.83 -30.22 -18.35
CA GLY A 97 -9.81 -29.71 -19.31
C GLY A 97 -10.61 -28.49 -18.82
N ASN A 98 -10.45 -28.08 -17.58
CA ASN A 98 -11.08 -26.85 -17.10
C ASN A 98 -10.36 -25.61 -17.66
N ASN A 99 -11.12 -24.52 -17.81
CA ASN A 99 -10.56 -23.19 -18.04
C ASN A 99 -10.33 -22.47 -16.70
N VAL A 100 -9.16 -21.85 -16.56
CA VAL A 100 -8.85 -20.89 -15.50
C VAL A 100 -8.81 -19.51 -16.13
N THR A 101 -9.64 -18.61 -15.62
CA THR A 101 -9.63 -17.19 -16.01
C THR A 101 -8.93 -16.42 -14.90
N PRO A 102 -7.65 -16.04 -15.08
CA PRO A 102 -6.93 -15.33 -14.03
C PRO A 102 -7.59 -14.01 -13.69
N PHE A 103 -7.71 -13.75 -12.38
CA PHE A 103 -8.37 -12.57 -11.83
C PHE A 103 -7.61 -12.09 -10.60
N VAL A 104 -7.23 -10.83 -10.62
CA VAL A 104 -6.43 -10.20 -9.56
C VAL A 104 -7.02 -8.85 -9.17
N ASP A 105 -6.82 -8.47 -7.94
CA ASP A 105 -7.05 -7.12 -7.47
C ASP A 105 -5.70 -6.39 -7.39
N PHE A 106 -5.69 -5.15 -7.84
CA PHE A 106 -4.54 -4.24 -7.74
C PHE A 106 -4.95 -2.95 -7.07
N ARG A 107 -3.98 -2.18 -6.59
CA ARG A 107 -4.22 -0.92 -5.92
C ARG A 107 -3.18 0.11 -6.31
N ASN A 108 -3.62 1.35 -6.45
CA ASN A 108 -2.77 2.52 -6.53
C ASN A 108 -2.71 3.18 -5.15
N ASP A 109 -1.59 3.05 -4.43
CA ASP A 109 -1.34 3.70 -3.15
C ASP A 109 -0.64 5.05 -3.29
N GLY A 110 -0.24 5.39 -4.52
CA GLY A 110 0.33 6.68 -4.86
C GLY A 110 -0.69 7.82 -4.92
N ILE A 111 -0.19 9.03 -5.04
CA ILE A 111 -1.00 10.26 -5.14
C ILE A 111 -1.28 10.67 -6.58
N ASN A 112 -0.66 9.99 -7.57
CA ASN A 112 -0.86 10.25 -8.98
C ASN A 112 -1.90 9.29 -9.57
N SER A 113 -2.59 9.73 -10.64
CA SER A 113 -3.46 8.90 -11.46
C SER A 113 -2.73 8.58 -12.77
N TYR A 114 -3.01 7.41 -13.35
CA TYR A 114 -2.35 6.95 -14.58
C TYR A 114 -3.37 6.63 -15.65
N ASP A 115 -3.10 7.07 -16.88
CA ASP A 115 -3.93 6.78 -18.04
C ASP A 115 -3.74 5.34 -18.53
N SER A 116 -2.58 4.73 -18.23
CA SER A 116 -2.27 3.37 -18.66
C SER A 116 -1.20 2.74 -17.79
N VAL A 117 -1.55 1.69 -17.06
CA VAL A 117 -0.63 0.83 -16.30
C VAL A 117 -0.74 -0.58 -16.85
N LEU A 118 0.39 -1.22 -17.13
CA LEU A 118 0.46 -2.57 -17.67
C LEU A 118 0.44 -3.60 -16.53
N LEU A 119 -0.48 -4.58 -16.62
CA LEU A 119 -0.44 -5.79 -15.80
C LEU A 119 -0.11 -6.98 -16.70
N VAL A 120 0.82 -7.82 -16.27
CA VAL A 120 1.24 -9.03 -16.97
C VAL A 120 0.96 -10.24 -16.08
N SER A 121 0.32 -11.26 -16.64
CA SER A 121 0.08 -12.53 -15.97
C SER A 121 0.78 -13.67 -16.72
N THR A 122 1.33 -14.61 -15.96
CA THR A 122 2.06 -15.76 -16.50
C THR A 122 1.68 -17.02 -15.72
N ILE A 123 1.45 -18.16 -16.42
CA ILE A 123 1.34 -19.46 -15.81
C ILE A 123 2.54 -20.30 -16.27
N THR A 124 3.22 -20.91 -15.31
CA THR A 124 4.33 -21.85 -15.56
C THR A 124 3.98 -23.23 -15.04
N GLY A 125 4.35 -24.25 -15.78
CA GLY A 125 4.24 -25.64 -15.40
C GLY A 125 5.51 -26.21 -14.78
N VAL A 126 5.60 -27.53 -14.75
CA VAL A 126 6.76 -28.30 -14.30
C VAL A 126 8.01 -27.85 -15.06
N GLY A 127 9.14 -27.69 -14.35
CA GLY A 127 10.39 -27.22 -14.95
C GLY A 127 10.43 -25.72 -15.27
N LYS A 128 9.46 -24.93 -14.79
CA LYS A 128 9.34 -23.48 -15.03
C LYS A 128 9.10 -23.09 -16.50
N LEU A 129 8.57 -24.00 -17.30
CA LEU A 129 8.17 -23.70 -18.67
C LEU A 129 6.98 -22.73 -18.65
N GLU A 130 7.08 -21.60 -19.34
CA GLU A 130 5.98 -20.67 -19.56
C GLU A 130 4.94 -21.32 -20.50
N LEU A 131 3.73 -21.47 -20.02
CA LEU A 131 2.62 -22.09 -20.74
C LEU A 131 1.56 -21.07 -21.16
N TYR A 132 1.51 -19.95 -20.45
CA TYR A 132 0.54 -18.90 -20.69
C TYR A 132 1.13 -17.55 -20.30
N ARG A 133 0.85 -16.55 -21.12
CA ARG A 133 1.12 -15.14 -20.84
C ARG A 133 0.01 -14.28 -21.42
N ASP A 134 -0.48 -13.34 -20.64
CA ASP A 134 -1.45 -12.34 -21.11
C ASP A 134 -1.20 -11.00 -20.43
N THR A 135 -1.68 -9.94 -21.06
CA THR A 135 -1.47 -8.57 -20.63
C THR A 135 -2.77 -7.78 -20.64
N VAL A 136 -2.93 -6.90 -19.64
CA VAL A 136 -4.08 -6.01 -19.52
C VAL A 136 -3.58 -4.62 -19.16
N TYR A 137 -4.16 -3.59 -19.78
CA TYR A 137 -3.94 -2.20 -19.42
C TYR A 137 -5.07 -1.67 -18.57
N LYS A 138 -4.74 -0.87 -17.55
CA LYS A 138 -5.69 -0.24 -16.63
C LYS A 138 -5.34 1.23 -16.43
N ASN A 139 -6.33 2.03 -16.05
CA ASN A 139 -6.22 3.46 -15.79
C ASN A 139 -6.61 3.78 -14.33
N PRO A 140 -5.76 3.42 -13.35
CA PRO A 140 -6.07 3.63 -11.95
C PRO A 140 -6.01 5.11 -11.55
N SER A 141 -7.04 5.58 -10.86
CA SER A 141 -7.02 6.86 -10.17
C SER A 141 -6.13 6.78 -8.92
N PHE A 142 -5.71 7.93 -8.38
CA PHE A 142 -4.99 7.97 -7.11
C PHE A 142 -5.80 7.31 -5.97
N PHE A 143 -5.13 6.63 -5.07
CA PHE A 143 -5.72 5.92 -3.92
C PHE A 143 -6.89 4.99 -4.27
N SER A 144 -6.87 4.40 -5.46
CA SER A 144 -7.94 3.52 -5.93
C SER A 144 -7.55 2.06 -5.91
N THR A 145 -8.55 1.20 -5.78
CA THR A 145 -8.46 -0.24 -6.05
C THR A 145 -9.08 -0.54 -7.40
N GLY A 146 -8.53 -1.52 -8.10
CA GLY A 146 -9.03 -1.98 -9.38
C GLY A 146 -8.93 -3.49 -9.53
N GLN A 147 -9.54 -3.99 -10.59
CA GLN A 147 -9.56 -5.41 -10.91
C GLN A 147 -9.05 -5.64 -12.33
N ALA A 148 -8.25 -6.70 -12.50
CA ALA A 148 -7.79 -7.15 -13.79
C ALA A 148 -8.20 -8.59 -14.02
N VAL A 149 -8.92 -8.81 -15.12
CA VAL A 149 -9.32 -10.11 -15.63
C VAL A 149 -8.53 -10.38 -16.90
N PHE A 150 -7.83 -11.50 -16.94
CA PHE A 150 -7.04 -11.94 -18.08
C PHE A 150 -7.80 -12.95 -18.93
N LYS A 151 -7.27 -13.31 -20.10
CA LYS A 151 -7.87 -14.31 -20.95
C LYS A 151 -7.88 -15.68 -20.26
N PRO A 152 -8.91 -16.51 -20.51
CA PRO A 152 -8.94 -17.85 -19.97
C PRO A 152 -7.83 -18.71 -20.55
N TYR A 153 -7.24 -19.57 -19.69
CA TYR A 153 -6.25 -20.58 -20.06
C TYR A 153 -6.84 -21.99 -19.85
N LEU A 154 -6.75 -22.84 -20.90
CA LEU A 154 -7.18 -24.22 -20.83
C LEU A 154 -6.11 -25.07 -20.12
N LEU A 155 -6.51 -25.77 -19.07
CA LEU A 155 -5.65 -26.71 -18.34
C LEU A 155 -5.59 -28.04 -19.06
N ASP A 156 -4.63 -28.20 -19.95
CA ASP A 156 -4.49 -29.40 -20.84
C ASP A 156 -3.44 -30.41 -20.38
N SER A 157 -2.81 -30.15 -19.23
CA SER A 157 -1.77 -31.03 -18.65
C SER A 157 -1.93 -31.17 -17.14
N LEU A 158 -1.50 -32.33 -16.61
CA LEU A 158 -1.53 -32.64 -15.19
C LEU A 158 -0.28 -32.12 -14.47
N GLY A 159 -0.41 -31.86 -13.18
CA GLY A 159 0.72 -31.49 -12.31
C GLY A 159 0.54 -30.21 -11.58
N ASP A 160 1.66 -29.66 -11.09
CA ASP A 160 1.70 -28.44 -10.32
C ASP A 160 2.05 -27.25 -11.22
N PHE A 161 1.35 -26.14 -10.99
CA PHE A 161 1.45 -24.91 -11.74
C PHE A 161 1.70 -23.74 -10.80
N SER A 162 2.38 -22.72 -11.32
CA SER A 162 2.58 -21.46 -10.64
C SER A 162 2.00 -20.33 -11.50
N PHE A 163 1.11 -19.56 -10.94
CA PHE A 163 0.61 -18.31 -11.49
C PHE A 163 1.41 -17.15 -10.91
N PHE A 164 1.85 -16.26 -11.75
CA PHE A 164 2.58 -15.04 -11.40
C PHE A 164 1.92 -13.85 -12.07
N VAL A 165 1.78 -12.78 -11.34
CA VAL A 165 1.28 -11.50 -11.86
C VAL A 165 2.19 -10.37 -11.42
N GLU A 166 2.36 -9.40 -12.30
CA GLU A 166 3.19 -8.22 -12.10
C GLU A 166 2.49 -7.00 -12.67
N VAL A 167 2.57 -5.88 -11.96
CA VAL A 167 2.18 -4.54 -12.44
C VAL A 167 3.43 -3.74 -12.76
N PHE A 168 3.42 -3.04 -13.88
CA PHE A 168 4.55 -2.23 -14.35
C PHE A 168 4.19 -0.76 -14.33
N LEU A 169 4.90 -0.03 -13.51
CA LEU A 169 4.94 1.42 -13.49
C LEU A 169 6.41 1.84 -13.37
N GLU A 170 6.95 2.57 -14.35
CA GLU A 170 8.37 2.92 -14.42
C GLU A 170 8.80 3.79 -13.23
N GLU A 171 7.92 4.69 -12.80
CA GLU A 171 8.16 5.61 -11.70
C GLU A 171 7.83 5.03 -10.32
N ASP A 172 7.43 3.75 -10.23
CA ASP A 172 7.10 3.13 -8.96
C ASP A 172 8.24 3.19 -7.96
N GLN A 173 7.95 3.65 -6.76
CA GLN A 173 8.94 3.84 -5.69
C GLN A 173 9.05 2.64 -4.75
N LYS A 174 8.27 1.57 -4.99
CA LYS A 174 8.21 0.40 -4.10
C LYS A 174 8.01 -0.92 -4.84
N HIS A 175 8.90 -1.24 -5.73
CA HIS A 175 8.84 -2.44 -6.59
C HIS A 175 8.66 -3.79 -5.87
N GLN A 176 8.82 -3.88 -4.54
CA GLN A 176 8.68 -5.14 -3.80
C GLN A 176 7.22 -5.64 -3.71
N ASN A 177 6.23 -4.79 -3.94
CA ASN A 177 4.79 -5.12 -3.92
C ASN A 177 4.15 -5.18 -5.30
N ASP A 178 4.93 -4.97 -6.37
CA ASP A 178 4.45 -5.01 -7.76
C ASP A 178 4.08 -6.41 -8.21
N THR A 179 4.53 -7.45 -7.51
CA THR A 179 4.41 -8.83 -7.93
C THR A 179 3.72 -9.70 -6.90
N MET A 180 2.95 -10.68 -7.38
CA MET A 180 2.34 -11.70 -6.52
C MET A 180 2.33 -13.06 -7.23
N ARG A 181 2.34 -14.14 -6.43
CA ARG A 181 2.32 -15.52 -6.93
C ARG A 181 1.29 -16.36 -6.20
N SER A 182 0.64 -17.27 -6.92
CA SER A 182 -0.12 -18.38 -6.35
C SER A 182 0.28 -19.70 -7.02
N ASN A 183 0.14 -20.82 -6.30
CA ASN A 183 0.39 -22.15 -6.80
C ASN A 183 -0.90 -22.95 -6.78
N PHE A 184 -1.13 -23.73 -7.82
CA PHE A 184 -2.30 -24.59 -7.95
C PHE A 184 -1.91 -25.91 -8.62
N SER A 185 -2.78 -26.90 -8.58
CA SER A 185 -2.53 -28.20 -9.22
C SER A 185 -3.69 -28.59 -10.14
N VAL A 186 -3.37 -29.41 -11.14
CA VAL A 186 -4.33 -29.99 -12.07
C VAL A 186 -4.31 -31.50 -11.93
N ALA A 187 -5.47 -32.07 -11.69
CA ALA A 187 -5.67 -33.52 -11.52
C ALA A 187 -6.77 -34.06 -12.45
N VAL A 188 -6.81 -35.36 -12.65
CA VAL A 188 -7.92 -36.02 -13.37
C VAL A 188 -9.20 -35.85 -12.53
N PRO A 189 -10.28 -35.29 -13.09
CA PRO A 189 -11.55 -35.19 -12.38
C PRO A 189 -12.12 -36.62 -12.18
N ASN A 190 -12.53 -36.97 -10.95
CA ASN A 190 -13.20 -38.24 -10.59
C ASN A 190 -12.37 -39.51 -10.83
N ASP A 191 -11.13 -39.53 -10.36
CA ASP A 191 -10.36 -40.77 -10.31
C ASP A 191 -10.91 -41.70 -9.21
N LEU A 192 -11.71 -42.69 -9.61
CA LEU A 192 -12.19 -43.79 -8.75
C LEU A 192 -11.16 -44.89 -8.78
N GLN A 193 -10.33 -44.99 -7.75
CA GLN A 193 -9.42 -46.10 -7.56
C GLN A 193 -10.19 -47.26 -6.91
N ILE A 194 -10.30 -48.38 -7.62
CA ILE A 194 -10.72 -49.65 -7.02
C ILE A 194 -9.54 -50.18 -6.20
N VAL A 195 -9.66 -50.07 -4.88
CA VAL A 195 -8.74 -50.77 -3.97
C VAL A 195 -9.24 -52.22 -3.86
N GLU A 196 -8.41 -53.19 -4.25
CA GLU A 196 -8.72 -54.63 -4.06
C GLU A 196 -9.13 -54.92 -2.62
N LEU A 197 -10.18 -55.74 -2.50
CA LEU A 197 -10.65 -56.29 -1.23
C LEU A 197 -9.72 -57.40 -0.76
#